data_0c53a8372b10101a43c9536fe53b7dc1
#
_entry.id   0c53a8372b10101a43c9536fe53b7dc1
#
_cell.length_a   1.000
_cell.length_b   1.000
_cell.length_c   1.000
_cell.angle_alpha   90.00
_cell.angle_beta   90.00
_cell.angle_gamma   90.00
#
_symmetry.space_group_name_H-M   'P 1'
#
loop_
_entity.id
_entity.type
_entity.pdbx_description
1 polymer ?
#
loop_
_entity_poly.entity_id
_entity_poly.type
_entity_poly.pdbx_seq_one_letter_code
_entity_poly.pdbx_strand_id
1 'polypeptide(L)'
;VDMGFINANFYPKALPFSNAITLNVFGPTTGEATVALYQELYRDVPGLKDEFKRYKQKPVYFFATDCNSLASVKPLNDLSQFRGMKARASSRWKLADFEAMGATPVSIAWAECYMALQTGTVETILTSVESQHRGRLYEVGPYLWVWDKMWLGVPYIITINEKKFNKLDK
;
A
#
# COMPACT_ATOMS: atom_id res chain seq x y z
N VAL A 1 1.76 11.04 -20.56
CA VAL A 1 1.39 9.67 -20.23
C VAL A 1 -0.10 9.53 -20.46
N ASP A 2 -0.53 8.54 -21.25
CA ASP A 2 -1.94 8.37 -21.59
C ASP A 2 -2.70 7.61 -20.50
N MET A 3 -2.09 6.61 -19.88
CA MET A 3 -2.63 5.85 -18.76
C MET A 3 -1.59 5.73 -17.64
N GLY A 4 -2.05 5.69 -16.42
CA GLY A 4 -1.21 5.53 -15.24
C GLY A 4 -1.77 4.48 -14.29
N PHE A 5 -0.85 3.73 -13.69
CA PHE A 5 -1.12 2.85 -12.56
C PHE A 5 -0.63 3.55 -11.29
N ILE A 6 -1.53 3.87 -10.39
CA ILE A 6 -1.26 4.73 -9.25
C ILE A 6 -1.50 3.98 -7.94
N ASN A 7 -0.48 4.02 -7.08
CA ASN A 7 -0.61 3.73 -5.66
C ASN A 7 -0.49 5.05 -4.91
N ALA A 8 -1.57 5.50 -4.28
CA ALA A 8 -1.63 6.79 -3.59
C ALA A 8 -0.63 6.91 -2.43
N ASN A 9 -0.15 5.77 -1.87
CA ASN A 9 0.85 5.75 -0.82
C ASN A 9 2.16 6.47 -1.20
N PHE A 10 2.51 6.47 -2.48
CA PHE A 10 3.73 7.11 -2.97
C PHE A 10 3.58 8.61 -3.26
N TYR A 11 2.35 9.13 -3.23
CA TYR A 11 2.05 10.51 -3.63
C TYR A 11 1.29 11.32 -2.56
N PRO A 12 1.76 11.34 -1.28
CA PRO A 12 0.98 11.95 -0.19
C PRO A 12 0.75 13.46 -0.35
N LYS A 13 1.64 14.16 -1.06
CA LYS A 13 1.48 15.60 -1.34
C LYS A 13 0.57 15.86 -2.54
N ALA A 14 0.61 15.00 -3.54
CA ALA A 14 -0.16 15.16 -4.77
C ALA A 14 -1.59 14.67 -4.62
N LEU A 15 -1.79 13.60 -3.86
CA LEU A 15 -3.06 12.91 -3.64
C LEU A 15 -3.37 12.77 -2.14
N PRO A 16 -3.51 13.88 -1.38
CA PRO A 16 -3.67 13.83 0.07
C PRO A 16 -4.94 13.10 0.52
N PHE A 17 -6.08 13.26 -0.16
CA PHE A 17 -7.31 12.55 0.17
C PHE A 17 -7.21 11.05 -0.14
N SER A 18 -6.72 10.70 -1.33
CA SER A 18 -6.48 9.30 -1.69
C SER A 18 -5.44 8.64 -0.77
N ASN A 19 -4.44 9.39 -0.31
CA ASN A 19 -3.46 8.89 0.66
C ASN A 19 -4.08 8.70 2.05
N ALA A 20 -4.98 9.59 2.50
CA ALA A 20 -5.65 9.46 3.80
C ALA A 20 -6.49 8.18 3.90
N ILE A 21 -7.12 7.74 2.80
CA ILE A 21 -7.90 6.50 2.78
C ILE A 21 -7.01 5.25 2.97
N THR A 22 -5.70 5.36 2.76
CA THR A 22 -4.75 4.27 3.00
C THR A 22 -4.33 4.12 4.47
N LEU A 23 -4.91 4.92 5.38
CA LEU A 23 -4.74 4.75 6.82
C LEU A 23 -5.32 3.41 7.27
N ASN A 24 -4.50 2.61 7.94
CA ASN A 24 -4.77 1.21 8.24
C ASN A 24 -5.70 0.96 9.42
N VAL A 25 -6.31 1.99 9.98
CA VAL A 25 -6.99 1.89 11.28
C VAL A 25 -8.46 1.53 11.15
N PHE A 26 -9.06 1.79 9.98
CA PHE A 26 -10.49 1.54 9.74
C PHE A 26 -10.72 1.12 8.29
N GLY A 27 -11.55 0.11 8.09
CA GLY A 27 -12.01 -0.25 6.75
C GLY A 27 -12.29 -1.74 6.61
N PRO A 28 -12.67 -2.14 5.40
CA PRO A 28 -13.01 -3.52 5.10
C PRO A 28 -11.80 -4.45 5.18
N THR A 29 -12.06 -5.70 5.50
CA THR A 29 -11.02 -6.75 5.59
C THR A 29 -10.83 -7.54 4.30
N THR A 30 -11.64 -7.28 3.27
CA THR A 30 -11.53 -7.93 1.96
C THR A 30 -11.22 -6.94 0.85
N GLY A 31 -10.50 -7.40 -0.17
CA GLY A 31 -10.18 -6.58 -1.35
C GLY A 31 -11.42 -6.08 -2.07
N GLU A 32 -12.46 -6.91 -2.21
CA GLU A 32 -13.73 -6.56 -2.84
C GLU A 32 -14.44 -5.41 -2.09
N ALA A 33 -14.59 -5.54 -0.79
CA ALA A 33 -15.20 -4.49 0.03
C ALA A 33 -14.36 -3.21 0.06
N THR A 34 -13.03 -3.31 -0.01
CA THR A 34 -12.13 -2.17 -0.15
C THR A 34 -12.37 -1.44 -1.48
N VAL A 35 -12.51 -2.17 -2.58
CA VAL A 35 -12.81 -1.58 -3.89
C VAL A 35 -14.16 -0.88 -3.89
N ALA A 36 -15.21 -1.51 -3.32
CA ALA A 36 -16.53 -0.92 -3.20
C ALA A 36 -16.50 0.41 -2.41
N LEU A 37 -15.83 0.41 -1.25
CA LEU A 37 -15.63 1.62 -0.45
C LEU A 37 -14.94 2.73 -1.25
N TYR A 38 -13.89 2.41 -2.01
CA TYR A 38 -13.18 3.40 -2.84
C TYR A 38 -14.05 3.99 -3.93
N GLN A 39 -14.87 3.16 -4.57
CA GLN A 39 -15.81 3.62 -5.59
C GLN A 39 -16.85 4.58 -5.00
N GLU A 40 -17.39 4.27 -3.82
CA GLU A 40 -18.31 5.14 -3.10
C GLU A 40 -17.66 6.46 -2.70
N LEU A 41 -16.50 6.39 -2.04
CA LEU A 41 -15.76 7.59 -1.64
C LEU A 41 -15.40 8.48 -2.84
N TYR A 42 -14.96 7.88 -3.94
CA TYR A 42 -14.67 8.63 -5.15
C TYR A 42 -15.93 9.27 -5.75
N ARG A 43 -17.07 8.60 -5.66
CA ARG A 43 -18.36 9.14 -6.11
C ARG A 43 -18.83 10.30 -5.24
N ASP A 44 -18.71 10.18 -3.92
CA ASP A 44 -19.42 11.01 -2.96
C ASP A 44 -18.53 12.09 -2.32
N VAL A 45 -17.19 11.96 -2.36
CA VAL A 45 -16.25 12.93 -1.82
C VAL A 45 -15.62 13.78 -2.93
N PRO A 46 -16.04 15.06 -3.09
CA PRO A 46 -15.55 15.93 -4.17
C PRO A 46 -14.01 16.06 -4.19
N GLY A 47 -13.38 16.14 -3.01
CA GLY A 47 -11.93 16.27 -2.89
C GLY A 47 -11.14 15.15 -3.57
N LEU A 48 -11.67 13.92 -3.57
CA LEU A 48 -11.06 12.79 -4.27
C LEU A 48 -11.09 12.96 -5.80
N LYS A 49 -12.19 13.47 -6.34
CA LYS A 49 -12.30 13.79 -7.77
C LYS A 49 -11.37 14.93 -8.17
N ASP A 50 -11.29 15.95 -7.33
CA ASP A 50 -10.52 17.16 -7.61
C ASP A 50 -9.01 16.92 -7.58
N GLU A 51 -8.53 15.97 -6.77
CA GLU A 51 -7.14 15.55 -6.80
C GLU A 51 -6.70 15.11 -8.20
N PHE A 52 -7.47 14.21 -8.83
CA PHE A 52 -7.14 13.70 -10.16
C PHE A 52 -7.35 14.73 -11.26
N LYS A 53 -8.37 15.57 -11.16
CA LYS A 53 -8.63 16.66 -12.12
C LYS A 53 -7.47 17.65 -12.22
N ARG A 54 -6.79 17.97 -11.10
CA ARG A 54 -5.61 18.86 -11.09
C ARG A 54 -4.53 18.36 -12.04
N TYR A 55 -4.40 17.03 -12.19
CA TYR A 55 -3.43 16.39 -13.07
C TYR A 55 -4.01 15.99 -14.43
N LYS A 56 -5.24 16.42 -14.75
CA LYS A 56 -5.96 16.06 -15.98
C LYS A 56 -6.04 14.54 -16.16
N GLN A 57 -6.22 13.84 -15.05
CA GLN A 57 -6.39 12.40 -14.97
C GLN A 57 -7.80 12.04 -14.54
N LYS A 58 -8.33 10.98 -15.12
CA LYS A 58 -9.63 10.40 -14.78
C LYS A 58 -9.41 8.97 -14.27
N PRO A 59 -9.77 8.66 -13.04
CA PRO A 59 -9.84 7.29 -12.56
C PRO A 59 -10.85 6.50 -13.39
N VAL A 60 -10.44 5.32 -13.86
CA VAL A 60 -11.28 4.44 -14.67
C VAL A 60 -11.45 3.06 -14.07
N TYR A 61 -10.56 2.65 -13.19
CA TYR A 61 -10.63 1.37 -12.51
C TYR A 61 -9.99 1.42 -11.13
N PHE A 62 -10.62 0.76 -10.16
CA PHE A 62 -10.13 0.60 -8.80
C PHE A 62 -9.94 -0.89 -8.51
N PHE A 63 -8.85 -1.23 -7.86
CA PHE A 63 -8.65 -2.56 -7.32
C PHE A 63 -7.82 -2.46 -6.02
N ALA A 64 -7.84 -3.52 -5.23
CA ALA A 64 -7.09 -3.60 -3.99
C ALA A 64 -6.30 -4.90 -3.95
N THR A 65 -5.16 -4.87 -3.27
CA THR A 65 -4.46 -6.10 -2.89
C THR A 65 -5.18 -6.75 -1.71
N ASP A 66 -4.85 -8.00 -1.43
CA ASP A 66 -5.21 -8.65 -0.17
C ASP A 66 -4.63 -7.91 1.03
N CYS A 67 -5.03 -8.35 2.23
CA CYS A 67 -4.53 -7.79 3.48
C CYS A 67 -3.00 -7.75 3.50
N ASN A 68 -2.47 -6.73 4.17
CA ASN A 68 -1.03 -6.65 4.36
C ASN A 68 -0.57 -7.73 5.35
N SER A 69 0.65 -8.17 5.13
CA SER A 69 1.33 -9.19 5.92
C SER A 69 2.81 -8.83 6.04
N LEU A 70 3.51 -9.47 6.95
CA LEU A 70 4.93 -9.28 7.12
C LEU A 70 5.69 -10.48 6.60
N ALA A 71 6.69 -10.25 5.74
CA ALA A 71 7.79 -11.17 5.52
C ALA A 71 8.90 -10.80 6.51
N SER A 72 9.36 -11.75 7.32
CA SER A 72 10.33 -11.49 8.37
C SER A 72 11.44 -12.53 8.37
N VAL A 73 12.64 -12.11 8.77
CA VAL A 73 13.79 -13.02 8.98
C VAL A 73 13.71 -13.77 10.31
N LYS A 74 12.81 -13.35 11.21
CA LYS A 74 12.55 -13.96 12.52
C LYS A 74 11.07 -14.25 12.69
N PRO A 75 10.69 -15.28 13.46
CA PRO A 75 9.29 -15.48 13.81
C PRO A 75 8.79 -14.29 14.66
N LEU A 76 7.57 -13.84 14.35
CA LEU A 76 6.89 -12.77 15.08
C LEU A 76 5.61 -13.36 15.69
N ASN A 77 5.49 -13.28 17.01
CA ASN A 77 4.33 -13.78 17.76
C ASN A 77 3.71 -12.70 18.65
N ASP A 78 4.41 -11.60 18.84
CA ASP A 78 4.04 -10.53 19.78
C ASP A 78 4.54 -9.17 19.27
N LEU A 79 3.80 -8.11 19.56
CA LEU A 79 4.17 -6.73 19.20
C LEU A 79 5.47 -6.25 19.85
N SER A 80 5.81 -6.75 21.04
CA SER A 80 7.06 -6.35 21.72
C SER A 80 8.31 -6.75 20.94
N GLN A 81 8.21 -7.74 20.06
CA GLN A 81 9.31 -8.21 19.22
C GLN A 81 9.72 -7.23 18.11
N PHE A 82 8.86 -6.23 17.84
CA PHE A 82 9.22 -5.14 16.92
C PHE A 82 10.26 -4.17 17.48
N ARG A 83 10.45 -4.14 18.79
CA ARG A 83 11.37 -3.20 19.43
C ARG A 83 12.80 -3.33 18.88
N GLY A 84 13.28 -2.24 18.27
CA GLY A 84 14.60 -2.18 17.64
C GLY A 84 14.72 -2.89 16.28
N MET A 85 13.67 -3.59 15.82
CA MET A 85 13.66 -4.28 14.53
C MET A 85 13.62 -3.26 13.38
N LYS A 86 14.43 -3.44 12.37
CA LYS A 86 14.40 -2.63 11.14
C LYS A 86 13.23 -3.10 10.27
N ALA A 87 12.19 -2.27 10.19
CA ALA A 87 10.93 -2.59 9.53
C ALA A 87 10.66 -1.69 8.33
N ARG A 88 10.45 -2.31 7.17
CA ARG A 88 10.15 -1.58 5.93
C ARG A 88 8.65 -1.52 5.65
N ALA A 89 8.17 -0.34 5.28
CA ALA A 89 6.85 -0.18 4.69
C ALA A 89 6.87 0.80 3.50
N SER A 90 5.81 0.77 2.69
CA SER A 90 5.69 1.61 1.49
C SER A 90 5.06 2.98 1.77
N SER A 91 4.45 3.21 2.93
CA SER A 91 3.78 4.47 3.24
C SER A 91 4.29 5.06 4.55
N ARG A 92 4.27 6.40 4.62
CA ARG A 92 4.63 7.15 5.84
C ARG A 92 3.80 6.75 7.05
N TRP A 93 2.53 6.40 6.84
CA TRP A 93 1.63 6.00 7.91
C TRP A 93 2.02 4.65 8.49
N LYS A 94 2.30 3.69 7.63
CA LYS A 94 2.77 2.36 8.06
C LYS A 94 4.15 2.40 8.70
N LEU A 95 5.00 3.34 8.30
CA LEU A 95 6.28 3.58 8.98
C LEU A 95 6.06 4.16 10.37
N ALA A 96 5.09 5.07 10.53
CA ALA A 96 4.72 5.61 11.84
C ALA A 96 4.13 4.52 12.77
N ASP A 97 3.34 3.57 12.22
CA ASP A 97 2.85 2.41 12.98
C ASP A 97 4.03 1.58 13.52
N PHE A 98 5.04 1.30 12.69
CA PHE A 98 6.24 0.60 13.12
C PHE A 98 7.03 1.37 14.20
N GLU A 99 7.16 2.68 14.03
CA GLU A 99 7.80 3.54 15.05
C GLU A 99 7.04 3.48 16.38
N ALA A 100 5.70 3.53 16.34
CA ALA A 100 4.88 3.40 17.55
C ALA A 100 5.01 2.03 18.24
N MET A 101 5.30 0.98 17.49
CA MET A 101 5.63 -0.35 18.02
C MET A 101 7.09 -0.48 18.50
N GLY A 102 7.89 0.60 18.41
CA GLY A 102 9.28 0.61 18.81
C GLY A 102 10.26 0.03 17.79
N ALA A 103 9.82 -0.22 16.56
CA ALA A 103 10.70 -0.60 15.47
C ALA A 103 11.47 0.60 14.92
N THR A 104 12.51 0.32 14.14
CA THR A 104 13.23 1.33 13.35
C THR A 104 12.65 1.32 11.93
N PRO A 105 11.88 2.35 11.55
CA PRO A 105 11.24 2.40 10.24
C PRO A 105 12.28 2.63 9.13
N VAL A 106 12.16 1.89 8.03
CA VAL A 106 13.06 2.00 6.87
C VAL A 106 12.23 2.18 5.61
N SER A 107 12.55 3.22 4.83
CA SER A 107 11.89 3.50 3.54
C SER A 107 12.83 3.15 2.40
N ILE A 108 12.50 2.08 1.67
CA ILE A 108 13.23 1.64 0.47
C ILE A 108 12.24 1.30 -0.65
N ALA A 109 12.71 1.39 -1.89
CA ALA A 109 11.92 1.03 -3.07
C ALA A 109 11.59 -0.47 -3.07
N TRP A 110 10.48 -0.83 -3.74
CA TRP A 110 10.05 -2.22 -3.83
C TRP A 110 11.12 -3.14 -4.44
N ALA A 111 11.79 -2.66 -5.49
CA ALA A 111 12.83 -3.41 -6.17
C ALA A 111 14.04 -3.79 -5.30
N GLU A 112 14.24 -3.08 -4.19
CA GLU A 112 15.34 -3.30 -3.25
C GLU A 112 14.98 -4.26 -2.11
N CYS A 113 13.70 -4.61 -1.96
CA CYS A 113 13.19 -5.35 -0.79
C CYS A 113 13.83 -6.71 -0.61
N TYR A 114 14.01 -7.49 -1.69
CA TYR A 114 14.63 -8.82 -1.62
C TYR A 114 16.07 -8.73 -1.07
N MET A 115 16.87 -7.86 -1.68
CA MET A 115 18.27 -7.68 -1.27
C MET A 115 18.37 -7.08 0.13
N ALA A 116 17.46 -6.20 0.52
CA ALA A 116 17.45 -5.59 1.84
C ALA A 116 17.17 -6.62 2.96
N LEU A 117 16.28 -7.59 2.73
CA LEU A 117 16.07 -8.71 3.65
C LEU A 117 17.29 -9.64 3.66
N GLN A 118 17.82 -9.98 2.48
CA GLN A 118 18.95 -10.88 2.35
C GLN A 118 20.22 -10.36 3.07
N THR A 119 20.46 -9.06 2.99
CA THR A 119 21.64 -8.42 3.58
C THR A 119 21.44 -7.95 5.03
N GLY A 120 20.21 -8.07 5.58
CA GLY A 120 19.89 -7.57 6.92
C GLY A 120 19.79 -6.05 7.02
N THR A 121 19.68 -5.34 5.89
CA THR A 121 19.37 -3.92 5.85
C THR A 121 18.00 -3.66 6.48
N VAL A 122 17.05 -4.57 6.26
CA VAL A 122 15.78 -4.66 6.99
C VAL A 122 15.58 -6.09 7.50
N GLU A 123 14.82 -6.24 8.56
CA GLU A 123 14.51 -7.53 9.18
C GLU A 123 13.07 -7.98 8.90
N THR A 124 12.20 -7.02 8.54
CA THR A 124 10.82 -7.31 8.15
C THR A 124 10.32 -6.32 7.09
N ILE A 125 9.44 -6.81 6.24
CA ILE A 125 8.81 -6.03 5.15
C ILE A 125 7.31 -6.20 5.23
N LEU A 126 6.60 -5.06 5.32
CA LEU A 126 5.15 -5.01 5.20
C LEU A 126 4.75 -4.91 3.74
N THR A 127 3.98 -5.88 3.28
CA THR A 127 3.36 -5.91 1.94
C THR A 127 2.23 -6.95 1.91
N SER A 128 1.51 -7.08 0.80
CA SER A 128 0.51 -8.14 0.65
C SER A 128 1.15 -9.52 0.49
N VAL A 129 0.44 -10.57 0.86
CA VAL A 129 0.89 -11.97 0.70
C VAL A 129 1.24 -12.26 -0.76
N GLU A 130 0.40 -11.81 -1.69
CA GLU A 130 0.66 -11.95 -3.13
C GLU A 130 1.98 -11.29 -3.54
N SER A 131 2.23 -10.06 -3.07
CA SER A 131 3.47 -9.35 -3.38
C SER A 131 4.69 -10.06 -2.79
N GLN A 132 4.57 -10.64 -1.59
CA GLN A 132 5.65 -11.45 -1.01
C GLN A 132 5.98 -12.64 -1.91
N HIS A 133 4.97 -13.34 -2.41
CA HIS A 133 5.16 -14.47 -3.32
C HIS A 133 5.81 -14.03 -4.63
N ARG A 134 5.29 -12.98 -5.29
CA ARG A 134 5.86 -12.44 -6.54
C ARG A 134 7.30 -11.92 -6.37
N GLY A 135 7.57 -11.29 -5.25
CA GLY A 135 8.92 -10.79 -4.89
C GLY A 135 9.85 -11.86 -4.35
N ARG A 136 9.39 -13.12 -4.23
CA ARG A 136 10.14 -14.27 -3.67
C ARG A 136 10.69 -13.98 -2.27
N LEU A 137 10.03 -13.11 -1.50
CA LEU A 137 10.53 -12.70 -0.19
C LEU A 137 10.58 -13.86 0.80
N TYR A 138 9.81 -14.92 0.58
CA TYR A 138 9.81 -16.14 1.39
C TYR A 138 11.17 -16.87 1.39
N GLU A 139 12.03 -16.62 0.40
CA GLU A 139 13.37 -17.22 0.34
C GLU A 139 14.34 -16.58 1.33
N VAL A 140 14.16 -15.30 1.63
CA VAL A 140 15.06 -14.48 2.45
C VAL A 140 14.41 -13.98 3.75
N GLY A 141 13.09 -14.09 3.85
CA GLY A 141 12.27 -13.78 5.03
C GLY A 141 11.18 -14.84 5.18
N PRO A 142 11.54 -16.08 5.65
CA PRO A 142 10.65 -17.24 5.59
C PRO A 142 9.48 -17.21 6.57
N TYR A 143 9.45 -16.25 7.48
CA TYR A 143 8.39 -16.14 8.47
C TYR A 143 7.32 -15.17 7.97
N LEU A 144 6.13 -15.72 7.72
CA LEU A 144 4.94 -14.94 7.34
C LEU A 144 4.11 -14.65 8.60
N TRP A 145 3.85 -13.35 8.83
CA TRP A 145 2.88 -12.92 9.83
C TRP A 145 1.73 -12.18 9.16
N VAL A 146 0.52 -12.70 9.30
CA VAL A 146 -0.71 -12.12 8.76
C VAL A 146 -1.54 -11.57 9.90
N TRP A 147 -1.94 -10.31 9.77
CA TRP A 147 -2.83 -9.65 10.72
C TRP A 147 -4.03 -9.06 9.97
N ASP A 148 -5.05 -9.87 9.82
CA ASP A 148 -6.25 -9.60 9.05
C ASP A 148 -7.13 -8.44 9.58
N LYS A 149 -6.95 -8.07 10.86
CA LYS A 149 -7.78 -7.04 11.52
C LYS A 149 -7.17 -5.64 11.51
N MET A 150 -5.88 -5.51 11.23
CA MET A 150 -5.18 -4.23 11.36
C MET A 150 -4.72 -3.61 10.05
N TRP A 151 -4.49 -4.42 9.02
CA TRP A 151 -3.92 -3.92 7.78
C TRP A 151 -4.77 -4.28 6.58
N LEU A 152 -5.44 -3.26 6.08
CA LEU A 152 -6.20 -3.33 4.84
C LEU A 152 -5.30 -3.55 3.65
N GLY A 153 -5.86 -4.12 2.60
CA GLY A 153 -5.23 -4.16 1.30
C GLY A 153 -4.88 -2.76 0.79
N VAL A 154 -3.87 -2.67 -0.04
CA VAL A 154 -3.49 -1.41 -0.67
C VAL A 154 -4.39 -1.16 -1.87
N PRO A 155 -5.09 -0.01 -1.91
CA PRO A 155 -5.87 0.35 -3.08
C PRO A 155 -4.95 0.88 -4.20
N TYR A 156 -5.28 0.47 -5.40
CA TYR A 156 -4.66 0.92 -6.63
C TYR A 156 -5.69 1.51 -7.56
N ILE A 157 -5.25 2.46 -8.36
CA ILE A 157 -6.12 3.21 -9.26
C ILE A 157 -5.49 3.21 -10.64
N ILE A 158 -6.26 2.80 -11.65
CA ILE A 158 -5.89 3.02 -13.05
C ILE A 158 -6.52 4.32 -13.49
N THR A 159 -5.70 5.23 -14.00
CA THR A 159 -6.12 6.52 -14.52
C THR A 159 -5.82 6.64 -15.99
N ILE A 160 -6.61 7.45 -16.67
CA ILE A 160 -6.40 7.84 -18.07
C ILE A 160 -6.37 9.36 -18.18
N ASN A 161 -5.57 9.89 -19.11
CA ASN A 161 -5.60 11.30 -19.44
C ASN A 161 -7.01 11.70 -19.90
N GLU A 162 -7.59 12.74 -19.29
CA GLU A 162 -8.98 13.15 -19.53
C GLU A 162 -9.26 13.47 -21.00
N LYS A 163 -8.34 14.15 -21.69
CA LYS A 163 -8.47 14.44 -23.12
C LYS A 163 -8.49 13.18 -23.99
N LYS A 164 -7.73 12.15 -23.59
CA LYS A 164 -7.71 10.87 -24.28
C LYS A 164 -9.00 10.09 -24.01
N PHE A 165 -9.43 10.06 -22.75
CA PHE A 165 -10.68 9.42 -22.37
C PHE A 165 -11.87 9.98 -23.17
N ASN A 166 -11.95 11.31 -23.32
CA ASN A 166 -13.05 11.96 -24.03
C ASN A 166 -13.04 11.75 -25.56
N LYS A 167 -11.95 11.15 -26.08
CA LYS A 167 -11.86 10.75 -27.51
C LYS A 167 -12.17 9.26 -27.74
N LEU A 168 -12.40 8.49 -26.68
CA LEU A 168 -12.84 7.11 -26.82
C LEU A 168 -14.30 7.12 -27.31
N ASP A 169 -14.57 6.33 -28.35
CA ASP A 169 -15.93 6.11 -28.79
C ASP A 169 -16.73 5.44 -27.66
N LYS A 170 -17.98 5.90 -27.49
CA LYS A 170 -18.89 5.40 -26.45
C LYS A 170 -19.58 4.13 -26.90
#